data_88be76dae2682d1048b4cfd0e351a921
#
_entry.id   88be76dae2682d1048b4cfd0e351a921
#
_cell.length_a   1.000
_cell.length_b   1.000
_cell.length_c   1.000
_cell.angle_alpha   90.00
_cell.angle_beta   90.00
_cell.angle_gamma   90.00
#
_symmetry.space_group_name_H-M   'P 1'
#
loop_
_entity.id
_entity.type
_entity.pdbx_description
1 polymer ?
#
loop_
_entity_poly.entity_id
_entity_poly.type
_entity_poly.pdbx_seq_one_letter_code
_entity_poly.pdbx_strand_id
1 'polypeptide(L)'
;MPRLNQLLHAQRVPAATRPAATVLLLRDGADGIEVLMTRRSMTASFAPGAYVFPGGGVDAADAAAHAQARRRGTQSDLHLTQAIAAIRESFEELGILLARHADGSAAGSADIAALDRKAPFAAQCAARGLTLAADEVFVLAHWITDRDLPRRFDVPFLVARMPQAQTPVADESEQFEPLWVRPADALARHKAKDFFIIFPTIRTLERLQAYAKVDDVLKACAANEQPLWTSCPRAGFLGGKEARYMEHEHPYGELELVSPDGQIVHHLDWNTLQPVPLLKNVMRLTAPNPGVMTGPGTNSYLVGDPNTGYIAIDPGPADAEHIERLWRAAGGDIRMIVCTHSHEDHSPGAKPLQALCAHAAHGVPPILGLPSQPTARANSEFHPDRTLLNQELLKLVAWGLDGDLTHTLKVIYTPGHAANHLCLVLVEDGLLLSGDHILNGSTTVVNPPDGEMTAYLDSLDTLSAACVEHDIHFILPAHGYVLGDAPGAISHLKAHRLRREAKILKVMQAQPDGSMDDWVAQAYDDVPLRMWPVAKRSLLAHVERIQGMG
;
A
#
# COMPACT_ATOMS: atom_id res chain seq x y z
N MET A 1 11.86 -12.83 2.46
CA MET A 1 11.10 -13.08 1.19
C MET A 1 10.72 -14.55 1.07
N PRO A 2 9.52 -14.89 0.53
CA PRO A 2 9.12 -16.29 0.34
C PRO A 2 10.11 -17.08 -0.50
N ARG A 3 10.25 -18.37 -0.20
CA ARG A 3 11.08 -19.29 -0.99
C ARG A 3 10.60 -19.35 -2.44
N LEU A 4 11.50 -19.27 -3.42
CA LEU A 4 11.15 -19.25 -4.84
C LEU A 4 10.34 -20.47 -5.31
N ASN A 5 10.61 -21.64 -4.73
CA ASN A 5 9.90 -22.88 -5.03
C ASN A 5 8.47 -22.91 -4.47
N GLN A 6 8.13 -22.00 -3.55
CA GLN A 6 6.76 -21.85 -3.01
C GLN A 6 5.90 -20.88 -3.81
N LEU A 7 6.46 -20.11 -4.73
CA LEU A 7 5.68 -19.20 -5.58
C LEU A 7 4.70 -19.98 -6.47
N LEU A 8 3.49 -19.44 -6.61
CA LEU A 8 2.41 -20.07 -7.41
C LEU A 8 2.74 -20.09 -8.90
N HIS A 9 3.41 -19.04 -9.37
CA HIS A 9 3.69 -18.82 -10.79
C HIS A 9 5.20 -18.76 -11.02
N ALA A 10 5.64 -19.27 -12.17
CA ALA A 10 7.02 -19.11 -12.61
C ALA A 10 7.33 -17.62 -12.79
N GLN A 11 8.40 -17.16 -12.16
CA GLN A 11 8.80 -15.76 -12.25
C GLN A 11 9.28 -15.40 -13.64
N ARG A 12 8.87 -14.23 -14.10
CA ARG A 12 9.39 -13.55 -15.30
C ARG A 12 10.32 -12.43 -14.87
N VAL A 13 11.29 -12.11 -15.71
CA VAL A 13 12.11 -10.91 -15.52
C VAL A 13 11.34 -9.73 -16.13
N PRO A 14 10.91 -8.74 -15.34
CA PRO A 14 10.26 -7.56 -15.88
C PRO A 14 11.17 -6.82 -16.87
N ALA A 15 10.59 -6.21 -17.90
CA ALA A 15 11.34 -5.38 -18.82
C ALA A 15 12.07 -4.26 -18.07
N ALA A 16 13.30 -3.92 -18.50
CA ALA A 16 14.04 -2.81 -17.93
C ALA A 16 13.28 -1.49 -18.13
N THR A 17 13.34 -0.62 -17.14
CA THR A 17 12.77 0.73 -17.23
C THR A 17 13.66 1.66 -18.06
N ARG A 18 13.02 2.60 -18.76
CA ARG A 18 13.70 3.69 -19.49
C ARG A 18 13.49 4.98 -18.72
N PRO A 19 14.54 5.79 -18.51
CA PRO A 19 14.39 7.08 -17.85
C PRO A 19 13.58 8.03 -18.74
N ALA A 20 12.61 8.70 -18.12
CA ALA A 20 11.81 9.75 -18.75
C ALA A 20 11.55 10.86 -17.73
N ALA A 21 11.00 11.99 -18.17
CA ALA A 21 10.59 13.08 -17.30
C ALA A 21 9.28 13.67 -17.83
N THR A 22 8.35 13.96 -16.91
CA THR A 22 7.06 14.56 -17.22
C THR A 22 6.90 15.82 -16.38
N VAL A 23 6.38 16.91 -16.95
CA VAL A 23 6.14 18.15 -16.22
C VAL A 23 4.67 18.54 -16.19
N LEU A 24 4.17 18.82 -15.00
CA LEU A 24 2.87 19.42 -14.75
C LEU A 24 3.06 20.95 -14.72
N LEU A 25 2.64 21.61 -15.77
CA LEU A 25 2.57 23.08 -15.78
C LEU A 25 1.28 23.50 -15.13
N LEU A 26 1.37 24.26 -14.03
CA LEU A 26 0.23 24.69 -13.23
C LEU A 26 0.01 26.20 -13.32
N ARG A 27 -1.26 26.61 -13.28
CA ARG A 27 -1.66 28.00 -13.08
C ARG A 27 -2.82 28.10 -12.08
N ASP A 28 -2.95 29.27 -11.47
CA ASP A 28 -4.14 29.59 -10.67
C ASP A 28 -5.22 30.09 -11.62
N GLY A 29 -6.31 29.32 -11.75
CA GLY A 29 -7.54 29.71 -12.47
C GLY A 29 -8.54 30.41 -11.56
N ALA A 30 -9.69 30.79 -12.10
CA ALA A 30 -10.76 31.47 -11.35
C ALA A 30 -11.30 30.58 -10.20
N ASP A 31 -11.42 29.28 -10.44
CA ASP A 31 -12.05 28.31 -9.53
C ASP A 31 -11.06 27.30 -8.93
N GLY A 32 -9.76 27.64 -8.86
CA GLY A 32 -8.71 26.81 -8.30
C GLY A 32 -7.59 26.50 -9.30
N ILE A 33 -6.77 25.51 -8.97
CA ILE A 33 -5.63 25.11 -9.79
C ILE A 33 -6.10 24.52 -11.11
N GLU A 34 -5.48 24.96 -12.20
CA GLU A 34 -5.55 24.32 -13.52
C GLU A 34 -4.21 23.75 -13.92
N VAL A 35 -4.25 22.58 -14.56
CA VAL A 35 -3.07 21.91 -15.13
C VAL A 35 -3.16 21.86 -16.64
N LEU A 36 -2.03 22.08 -17.31
CA LEU A 36 -1.93 21.95 -18.76
C LEU A 36 -1.84 20.47 -19.13
N MET A 37 -2.73 20.04 -20.01
CA MET A 37 -2.75 18.71 -20.58
C MET A 37 -2.82 18.76 -22.10
N THR A 38 -2.31 17.71 -22.75
CA THR A 38 -2.34 17.56 -24.22
C THR A 38 -2.88 16.19 -24.58
N ARG A 39 -3.48 16.06 -25.75
CA ARG A 39 -3.93 14.77 -26.28
C ARG A 39 -2.82 14.12 -27.13
N ARG A 40 -2.44 12.91 -26.80
CA ARG A 40 -1.49 12.11 -27.60
C ARG A 40 -2.07 11.75 -28.97
N SER A 41 -1.17 11.60 -29.94
CA SER A 41 -1.54 11.09 -31.26
C SER A 41 -2.33 9.77 -31.14
N MET A 42 -3.34 9.59 -31.98
CA MET A 42 -4.10 8.34 -32.10
C MET A 42 -3.23 7.18 -32.62
N THR A 43 -2.07 7.48 -33.20
CA THR A 43 -1.10 6.49 -33.70
C THR A 43 0.06 6.25 -32.71
N ALA A 44 0.03 6.87 -31.54
CA ALA A 44 1.06 6.71 -30.52
C ALA A 44 1.16 5.23 -30.07
N SER A 45 2.38 4.74 -29.90
CA SER A 45 2.64 3.35 -29.49
C SER A 45 2.30 3.06 -28.03
N PHE A 46 2.10 4.11 -27.22
CA PHE A 46 1.69 4.02 -25.82
C PHE A 46 0.55 5.00 -25.54
N ALA A 47 -0.54 4.53 -24.96
CA ALA A 47 -1.72 5.30 -24.59
C ALA A 47 -2.24 6.21 -25.75
N PRO A 48 -2.57 5.68 -26.95
CA PRO A 48 -3.04 6.50 -28.06
C PRO A 48 -4.33 7.25 -27.69
N GLY A 49 -4.37 8.56 -28.01
CA GLY A 49 -5.52 9.42 -27.74
C GLY A 49 -5.71 9.81 -26.27
N ALA A 50 -4.84 9.37 -25.36
CA ALA A 50 -4.93 9.78 -23.95
C ALA A 50 -4.50 11.23 -23.77
N TYR A 51 -5.18 11.92 -22.86
CA TYR A 51 -4.69 13.20 -22.34
C TYR A 51 -3.60 12.95 -21.30
N VAL A 52 -2.46 13.61 -21.48
CA VAL A 52 -1.25 13.46 -20.68
C VAL A 52 -0.67 14.81 -20.32
N PHE A 53 0.27 14.83 -19.38
CA PHE A 53 1.14 15.96 -19.15
C PHE A 53 2.30 15.93 -20.15
N PRO A 54 2.91 17.08 -20.53
CA PRO A 54 4.07 17.13 -21.41
C PRO A 54 5.25 16.32 -20.84
N GLY A 55 5.97 15.61 -21.69
CA GLY A 55 7.13 14.85 -21.25
C GLY A 55 7.58 13.77 -22.21
N GLY A 56 8.83 13.36 -22.07
CA GLY A 56 9.48 12.37 -22.90
C GLY A 56 10.73 11.77 -22.28
N GLY A 57 11.62 11.22 -23.11
CA GLY A 57 12.84 10.56 -22.68
C GLY A 57 13.87 11.55 -22.09
N VAL A 58 14.65 11.06 -21.13
CA VAL A 58 15.85 11.79 -20.65
C VAL A 58 17.02 11.46 -21.56
N ASP A 59 17.63 12.48 -22.15
CA ASP A 59 18.76 12.34 -23.06
C ASP A 59 20.09 12.60 -22.38
N ALA A 60 21.20 12.07 -22.95
CA ALA A 60 22.53 12.36 -22.47
C ALA A 60 22.90 13.88 -22.59
N ALA A 61 22.28 14.58 -23.54
CA ALA A 61 22.40 16.02 -23.69
C ALA A 61 21.81 16.80 -22.49
N ASP A 62 20.78 16.29 -21.84
CA ASP A 62 20.19 16.90 -20.65
C ASP A 62 21.18 16.90 -19.46
N ALA A 63 21.90 15.80 -19.26
CA ALA A 63 22.96 15.72 -18.25
C ALA A 63 24.16 16.61 -18.58
N ALA A 64 24.50 16.78 -19.86
CA ALA A 64 25.57 17.65 -20.29
C ALA A 64 25.25 19.16 -20.18
N ALA A 65 23.97 19.51 -20.01
CA ALA A 65 23.47 20.88 -19.96
C ALA A 65 23.41 21.49 -18.53
N HIS A 66 23.97 20.86 -17.51
CA HIS A 66 23.95 21.35 -16.14
C HIS A 66 24.48 22.77 -15.98
N ALA A 67 25.56 23.12 -16.74
CA ALA A 67 26.15 24.45 -16.70
C ALA A 67 25.25 25.55 -17.30
N GLN A 68 24.23 25.18 -18.09
CA GLN A 68 23.26 26.09 -18.70
C GLN A 68 21.98 26.24 -17.87
N ALA A 69 21.90 25.61 -16.69
CA ALA A 69 20.73 25.60 -15.85
C ALA A 69 20.99 26.21 -14.47
N ARG A 70 20.02 26.96 -13.97
CA ARG A 70 20.00 27.37 -12.56
C ARG A 70 19.65 26.17 -11.71
N ARG A 71 20.29 26.06 -10.55
CA ARG A 71 20.17 24.92 -9.64
C ARG A 71 19.87 25.37 -8.21
N ARG A 72 18.95 24.72 -7.53
CA ARG A 72 18.80 24.85 -6.06
C ARG A 72 19.99 24.18 -5.36
N GLY A 73 20.40 24.71 -4.21
CA GLY A 73 21.51 24.16 -3.43
C GLY A 73 21.30 22.70 -2.97
N THR A 74 20.06 22.29 -2.83
CA THR A 74 19.66 20.93 -2.41
C THR A 74 19.40 19.97 -3.57
N GLN A 75 19.30 20.47 -4.81
CA GLN A 75 18.94 19.68 -6.00
C GLN A 75 20.08 18.76 -6.43
N SER A 76 19.85 17.46 -6.46
CA SER A 76 20.83 16.46 -6.93
C SER A 76 21.09 16.57 -8.43
N ASP A 77 22.20 16.00 -8.93
CA ASP A 77 22.49 15.94 -10.36
C ASP A 77 21.41 15.19 -11.14
N LEU A 78 20.86 14.13 -10.56
CA LEU A 78 19.75 13.39 -11.17
C LEU A 78 18.52 14.29 -11.33
N HIS A 79 18.09 14.97 -10.27
CA HIS A 79 16.92 15.86 -10.34
C HIS A 79 17.15 17.07 -11.25
N LEU A 80 18.39 17.56 -11.34
CA LEU A 80 18.74 18.62 -12.29
C LEU A 80 18.61 18.13 -13.74
N THR A 81 19.16 16.96 -14.06
CA THR A 81 19.02 16.34 -15.38
C THR A 81 17.54 16.15 -15.75
N GLN A 82 16.74 15.63 -14.84
CA GLN A 82 15.30 15.41 -15.04
C GLN A 82 14.53 16.72 -15.24
N ALA A 83 14.88 17.78 -14.49
CA ALA A 83 14.28 19.09 -14.67
C ALA A 83 14.64 19.70 -16.04
N ILE A 84 15.89 19.54 -16.50
CA ILE A 84 16.34 20.00 -17.83
C ILE A 84 15.57 19.24 -18.92
N ALA A 85 15.46 17.91 -18.81
CA ALA A 85 14.67 17.10 -19.75
C ALA A 85 13.21 17.58 -19.81
N ALA A 86 12.58 17.82 -18.66
CA ALA A 86 11.20 18.31 -18.58
C ALA A 86 11.03 19.71 -19.22
N ILE A 87 12.01 20.61 -19.05
CA ILE A 87 12.03 21.93 -19.69
C ILE A 87 12.16 21.77 -21.20
N ARG A 88 13.05 20.91 -21.68
CA ARG A 88 13.24 20.62 -23.11
C ARG A 88 11.96 20.07 -23.73
N GLU A 89 11.37 19.05 -23.15
CA GLU A 89 10.14 18.43 -23.64
C GLU A 89 8.96 19.42 -23.66
N SER A 90 8.81 20.27 -22.64
CA SER A 90 7.76 21.30 -22.64
C SER A 90 7.93 22.32 -23.77
N PHE A 91 9.19 22.62 -24.15
CA PHE A 91 9.47 23.49 -25.29
C PHE A 91 9.23 22.76 -26.62
N GLU A 92 9.76 21.55 -26.79
CA GLU A 92 9.65 20.78 -28.04
C GLU A 92 8.19 20.45 -28.35
N GLU A 93 7.40 20.00 -27.37
CA GLU A 93 6.00 19.62 -27.55
C GLU A 93 5.03 20.80 -27.60
N LEU A 94 5.24 21.82 -26.75
CA LEU A 94 4.24 22.88 -26.53
C LEU A 94 4.74 24.32 -26.74
N GLY A 95 6.05 24.51 -27.03
CA GLY A 95 6.62 25.85 -27.13
C GLY A 95 6.64 26.61 -25.82
N ILE A 96 6.60 25.94 -24.68
CA ILE A 96 6.71 26.54 -23.36
C ILE A 96 8.15 26.47 -22.88
N LEU A 97 8.76 27.64 -22.65
CA LEU A 97 10.16 27.76 -22.28
C LEU A 97 10.35 28.24 -20.84
N LEU A 98 10.75 27.33 -19.97
CA LEU A 98 11.12 27.64 -18.59
C LEU A 98 12.59 28.09 -18.55
N ALA A 99 12.87 29.32 -18.92
CA ALA A 99 14.21 29.92 -18.95
C ALA A 99 14.17 31.39 -18.55
N ARG A 100 15.32 31.96 -18.20
CA ARG A 100 15.49 33.34 -17.77
C ARG A 100 16.68 33.98 -18.45
N HIS A 101 16.56 35.29 -18.68
CA HIS A 101 17.67 36.16 -19.06
C HIS A 101 18.61 36.43 -17.87
N ALA A 102 19.77 37.01 -18.15
CA ALA A 102 20.76 37.35 -17.13
C ALA A 102 20.25 38.38 -16.10
N ASP A 103 19.29 39.22 -16.48
CA ASP A 103 18.63 40.18 -15.59
C ASP A 103 17.53 39.56 -14.70
N GLY A 104 17.29 38.24 -14.85
CA GLY A 104 16.27 37.48 -14.11
C GLY A 104 14.87 37.50 -14.72
N SER A 105 14.63 38.24 -15.79
CA SER A 105 13.36 38.24 -16.51
C SER A 105 13.10 36.88 -17.17
N ALA A 106 11.85 36.45 -17.22
CA ALA A 106 11.45 35.20 -17.87
C ALA A 106 11.56 35.32 -19.40
N ALA A 107 11.93 34.24 -20.06
CA ALA A 107 11.90 34.16 -21.53
C ALA A 107 10.49 34.44 -22.06
N GLY A 108 10.37 35.22 -23.10
CA GLY A 108 9.11 35.66 -23.68
C GLY A 108 8.81 35.05 -25.05
N SER A 109 7.72 35.50 -25.67
CA SER A 109 7.29 35.01 -26.99
C SER A 109 8.33 35.25 -28.09
N ALA A 110 9.13 36.33 -28.01
CA ALA A 110 10.19 36.62 -28.96
C ALA A 110 11.34 35.60 -28.86
N ASP A 111 11.69 35.18 -27.64
CA ASP A 111 12.70 34.17 -27.41
C ASP A 111 12.26 32.83 -28.00
N ILE A 112 11.01 32.44 -27.70
CA ILE A 112 10.40 31.18 -28.18
C ILE A 112 10.37 31.16 -29.72
N ALA A 113 9.91 32.23 -30.34
CA ALA A 113 9.84 32.35 -31.80
C ALA A 113 11.21 32.28 -32.50
N ALA A 114 12.27 32.58 -31.78
CA ALA A 114 13.64 32.58 -32.30
C ALA A 114 14.35 31.23 -32.09
N LEU A 115 13.73 30.26 -31.44
CA LEU A 115 14.26 28.93 -31.20
C LEU A 115 13.60 27.90 -32.14
N ASP A 116 14.40 26.93 -32.60
CA ASP A 116 13.93 25.78 -33.38
C ASP A 116 13.68 24.58 -32.45
N ARG A 117 12.45 24.06 -32.45
CA ARG A 117 12.05 22.90 -31.63
C ARG A 117 12.81 21.60 -31.98
N LYS A 118 13.45 21.55 -33.17
CA LYS A 118 14.19 20.38 -33.66
C LYS A 118 15.71 20.51 -33.53
N ALA A 119 16.19 21.67 -33.14
CA ALA A 119 17.64 21.93 -32.98
C ALA A 119 18.09 21.59 -31.53
N PRO A 120 19.40 21.36 -31.29
CA PRO A 120 19.92 21.07 -29.95
C PRO A 120 19.53 22.15 -28.94
N PHE A 121 18.62 21.79 -28.02
CA PHE A 121 17.88 22.71 -27.15
C PHE A 121 18.78 23.60 -26.28
N ALA A 122 19.64 22.98 -25.44
CA ALA A 122 20.44 23.73 -24.48
C ALA A 122 21.46 24.66 -25.16
N ALA A 123 22.02 24.21 -26.30
CA ALA A 123 23.00 25.01 -27.05
C ALA A 123 22.38 26.29 -27.63
N GLN A 124 21.17 26.22 -28.21
CA GLN A 124 20.51 27.40 -28.75
C GLN A 124 20.01 28.36 -27.65
N CYS A 125 19.60 27.86 -26.49
CA CYS A 125 19.29 28.69 -25.31
C CYS A 125 20.55 29.47 -24.85
N ALA A 126 21.68 28.77 -24.70
CA ALA A 126 22.95 29.38 -24.31
C ALA A 126 23.43 30.45 -25.31
N ALA A 127 23.33 30.19 -26.62
CA ALA A 127 23.68 31.14 -27.67
C ALA A 127 22.88 32.45 -27.61
N ARG A 128 21.72 32.45 -26.92
CA ARG A 128 20.83 33.62 -26.71
C ARG A 128 20.96 34.22 -25.31
N GLY A 129 21.89 33.75 -24.50
CA GLY A 129 22.05 34.20 -23.11
C GLY A 129 20.92 33.78 -22.19
N LEU A 130 20.19 32.74 -22.57
CA LEU A 130 19.11 32.17 -21.73
C LEU A 130 19.68 31.08 -20.84
N THR A 131 19.30 31.11 -19.56
CA THR A 131 19.59 30.08 -18.55
C THR A 131 18.34 29.33 -18.21
N LEU A 132 18.38 27.99 -18.23
CA LEU A 132 17.22 27.14 -17.91
C LEU A 132 16.85 27.28 -16.43
N ALA A 133 15.54 27.48 -16.13
CA ALA A 133 15.04 27.72 -14.79
C ALA A 133 14.76 26.39 -14.05
N ALA A 134 15.74 25.47 -14.02
CA ALA A 134 15.59 24.16 -13.39
C ALA A 134 15.45 24.24 -11.86
N ASP A 135 15.85 25.35 -11.26
CA ASP A 135 15.60 25.68 -9.84
C ASP A 135 14.12 25.93 -9.51
N GLU A 136 13.28 26.19 -10.52
CA GLU A 136 11.82 26.40 -10.37
C GLU A 136 10.99 25.15 -10.72
N VAL A 137 11.66 24.05 -11.04
CA VAL A 137 11.03 22.75 -11.37
C VAL A 137 11.26 21.79 -10.21
N PHE A 138 10.17 21.32 -9.59
CA PHE A 138 10.19 20.49 -8.37
C PHE A 138 9.70 19.09 -8.66
N VAL A 139 10.18 18.10 -7.91
CA VAL A 139 9.65 16.73 -7.99
C VAL A 139 8.35 16.65 -7.20
N LEU A 140 7.26 16.28 -7.86
CA LEU A 140 5.96 16.03 -7.22
C LEU A 140 5.80 14.55 -6.87
N ALA A 141 6.04 13.68 -7.84
CA ALA A 141 5.84 12.24 -7.70
C ALA A 141 6.86 11.47 -8.52
N HIS A 142 7.01 10.19 -8.22
CA HIS A 142 7.84 9.28 -8.98
C HIS A 142 7.00 8.06 -9.39
N TRP A 143 6.84 7.87 -10.69
CA TRP A 143 6.08 6.76 -11.26
C TRP A 143 7.00 5.77 -11.96
N ILE A 144 6.87 4.50 -11.58
CA ILE A 144 7.53 3.39 -12.26
C ILE A 144 6.43 2.57 -12.92
N THR A 145 6.56 2.34 -14.22
CA THR A 145 5.56 1.54 -14.95
C THR A 145 5.44 0.14 -14.38
N ASP A 146 4.22 -0.41 -14.34
CA ASP A 146 3.89 -1.74 -13.85
C ASP A 146 4.86 -2.81 -14.41
N ARG A 147 5.19 -3.79 -13.57
CA ARG A 147 6.15 -4.84 -13.92
C ARG A 147 5.67 -5.77 -15.05
N ASP A 148 4.36 -5.87 -15.26
CA ASP A 148 3.76 -6.72 -16.30
C ASP A 148 3.90 -6.15 -17.73
N LEU A 149 4.10 -4.85 -17.86
CA LEU A 149 4.12 -4.21 -19.17
C LEU A 149 5.44 -4.45 -19.92
N PRO A 150 5.38 -4.70 -21.24
CA PRO A 150 6.57 -4.99 -22.07
C PRO A 150 7.46 -3.75 -22.30
N ARG A 151 6.91 -2.54 -22.12
CA ARG A 151 7.63 -1.28 -22.20
C ARG A 151 7.40 -0.50 -20.92
N ARG A 152 8.49 -0.26 -20.18
CA ARG A 152 8.44 0.36 -18.86
C ARG A 152 9.29 1.62 -18.82
N PHE A 153 8.81 2.58 -18.04
CA PHE A 153 9.47 3.87 -17.82
C PHE A 153 9.65 4.11 -16.32
N ASP A 154 10.71 4.82 -16.02
CA ASP A 154 11.03 5.38 -14.71
C ASP A 154 10.88 6.90 -14.85
N VAL A 155 9.81 7.47 -14.29
CA VAL A 155 9.32 8.81 -14.63
C VAL A 155 9.07 9.64 -13.38
N PRO A 156 9.92 10.60 -13.03
CA PRO A 156 9.51 11.66 -12.13
C PRO A 156 8.43 12.54 -12.79
N PHE A 157 7.37 12.77 -12.06
CA PHE A 157 6.39 13.79 -12.38
C PHE A 157 6.83 15.08 -11.68
N LEU A 158 7.29 16.01 -12.49
CA LEU A 158 7.80 17.30 -12.05
C LEU A 158 6.67 18.34 -12.09
N VAL A 159 6.77 19.39 -11.33
CA VAL A 159 5.79 20.47 -11.29
C VAL A 159 6.49 21.83 -11.40
N ALA A 160 5.91 22.72 -12.18
CA ALA A 160 6.37 24.09 -12.33
C ALA A 160 5.17 25.04 -12.52
N ARG A 161 5.34 26.30 -12.16
CA ARG A 161 4.39 27.35 -12.48
C ARG A 161 4.48 27.71 -13.97
N MET A 162 3.34 27.79 -14.64
CA MET A 162 3.26 28.28 -16.02
C MET A 162 3.73 29.73 -16.12
N PRO A 163 4.67 30.07 -17.03
CA PRO A 163 5.04 31.46 -17.27
C PRO A 163 3.84 32.29 -17.81
N GLN A 164 3.60 33.46 -17.21
CA GLN A 164 2.39 34.25 -17.48
C GLN A 164 2.25 34.74 -18.94
N ALA A 165 3.37 35.02 -19.61
CA ALA A 165 3.40 35.62 -20.95
C ALA A 165 3.53 34.60 -22.09
N GLN A 166 3.33 33.31 -21.81
CA GLN A 166 3.48 32.24 -22.80
C GLN A 166 2.13 31.54 -23.05
N THR A 167 1.92 31.12 -24.29
CA THR A 167 0.73 30.36 -24.70
C THR A 167 1.16 29.01 -25.26
N PRO A 168 0.60 27.89 -24.80
CA PRO A 168 0.96 26.57 -25.31
C PRO A 168 0.49 26.42 -26.76
N VAL A 169 1.39 25.93 -27.62
CA VAL A 169 1.13 25.62 -29.03
C VAL A 169 1.66 24.22 -29.29
N ALA A 170 0.78 23.26 -29.54
CA ALA A 170 1.18 21.88 -29.84
C ALA A 170 2.05 21.78 -31.08
N ASP A 171 2.91 20.77 -31.11
CA ASP A 171 3.77 20.44 -32.26
C ASP A 171 2.99 19.80 -33.41
N GLU A 172 1.77 19.33 -33.14
CA GLU A 172 0.85 18.64 -34.10
C GLU A 172 1.42 17.36 -34.75
N SER A 173 2.50 16.81 -34.19
CA SER A 173 3.06 15.52 -34.60
C SER A 173 2.88 14.45 -33.53
N GLU A 174 3.23 14.76 -32.29
CA GLU A 174 3.08 13.87 -31.13
C GLU A 174 1.96 14.30 -30.18
N GLN A 175 1.80 15.62 -30.03
CA GLN A 175 0.84 16.24 -29.11
C GLN A 175 -0.18 17.08 -29.86
N PHE A 176 -1.41 17.08 -29.38
CA PHE A 176 -2.54 17.79 -29.95
C PHE A 176 -3.40 18.41 -28.85
N GLU A 177 -4.19 19.42 -29.22
CA GLU A 177 -5.25 19.98 -28.39
C GLU A 177 -4.80 20.34 -26.96
N PRO A 178 -3.81 21.25 -26.78
CA PRO A 178 -3.42 21.68 -25.46
C PRO A 178 -4.59 22.37 -24.77
N LEU A 179 -4.90 21.97 -23.55
CA LEU A 179 -6.01 22.53 -22.79
C LEU A 179 -5.65 22.70 -21.31
N TRP A 180 -6.22 23.72 -20.71
CA TRP A 180 -6.20 23.93 -19.27
C TRP A 180 -7.43 23.27 -18.65
N VAL A 181 -7.23 22.47 -17.63
CA VAL A 181 -8.32 21.77 -16.96
C VAL A 181 -8.06 21.70 -15.46
N ARG A 182 -9.13 21.88 -14.67
CA ARG A 182 -9.04 21.62 -13.23
C ARG A 182 -8.96 20.13 -12.98
N PRO A 183 -8.19 19.64 -11.97
CA PRO A 183 -8.12 18.22 -11.65
C PRO A 183 -9.48 17.55 -11.50
N ALA A 184 -10.42 18.19 -10.79
CA ALA A 184 -11.77 17.66 -10.59
C ALA A 184 -12.55 17.49 -11.88
N ASP A 185 -12.43 18.46 -12.82
CA ASP A 185 -13.15 18.43 -14.10
C ASP A 185 -12.58 17.35 -15.03
N ALA A 186 -11.26 17.19 -15.07
CA ALA A 186 -10.61 16.13 -15.83
C ALA A 186 -11.08 14.74 -15.36
N LEU A 187 -11.15 14.53 -14.04
CA LEU A 187 -11.63 13.27 -13.44
C LEU A 187 -13.12 13.03 -13.72
N ALA A 188 -13.96 14.07 -13.62
CA ALA A 188 -15.38 13.98 -13.93
C ALA A 188 -15.62 13.63 -15.41
N ARG A 189 -14.91 14.27 -16.33
CA ARG A 189 -14.93 13.99 -17.76
C ARG A 189 -14.42 12.58 -18.08
N HIS A 190 -13.38 12.13 -17.38
CA HIS A 190 -12.89 10.73 -17.51
C HIS A 190 -13.98 9.72 -17.11
N LYS A 191 -14.66 9.97 -15.99
CA LYS A 191 -15.77 9.14 -15.52
C LYS A 191 -16.93 9.12 -16.52
N ALA A 192 -17.19 10.25 -17.19
CA ALA A 192 -18.18 10.37 -18.27
C ALA A 192 -17.71 9.76 -19.60
N LYS A 193 -16.47 9.29 -19.71
CA LYS A 193 -15.84 8.66 -20.90
C LYS A 193 -15.62 9.62 -22.09
N ASP A 194 -15.57 10.91 -21.87
CA ASP A 194 -15.25 11.94 -22.88
C ASP A 194 -13.84 12.52 -22.74
N PHE A 195 -13.06 12.02 -21.78
CA PHE A 195 -11.69 12.45 -21.50
C PHE A 195 -10.84 11.26 -21.07
N PHE A 196 -10.17 10.62 -22.02
CA PHE A 196 -9.37 9.43 -21.72
C PHE A 196 -8.05 9.81 -21.07
N ILE A 197 -7.82 9.33 -19.83
CA ILE A 197 -6.57 9.47 -19.07
C ILE A 197 -6.17 8.12 -18.47
N ILE A 198 -4.87 7.92 -18.27
CA ILE A 198 -4.28 6.67 -17.76
C ILE A 198 -4.09 6.72 -16.24
N PHE A 199 -3.88 5.56 -15.63
CA PHE A 199 -3.81 5.39 -14.18
C PHE A 199 -2.88 6.38 -13.45
N PRO A 200 -1.60 6.58 -13.85
CA PRO A 200 -0.72 7.56 -13.18
C PRO A 200 -1.28 8.98 -13.23
N THR A 201 -1.88 9.38 -14.37
CA THR A 201 -2.50 10.68 -14.55
C THR A 201 -3.73 10.84 -13.62
N ILE A 202 -4.60 9.82 -13.55
CA ILE A 202 -5.77 9.81 -12.66
C ILE A 202 -5.32 10.03 -11.21
N ARG A 203 -4.39 9.20 -10.72
CA ARG A 203 -3.91 9.25 -9.33
C ARG A 203 -3.22 10.57 -8.99
N THR A 204 -2.50 11.15 -9.95
CA THR A 204 -1.86 12.45 -9.77
C THR A 204 -2.90 13.57 -9.68
N LEU A 205 -3.92 13.57 -10.56
CA LEU A 205 -5.01 14.54 -10.51
C LEU A 205 -5.83 14.43 -9.22
N GLU A 206 -6.11 13.21 -8.74
CA GLU A 206 -6.78 12.98 -7.46
C GLU A 206 -6.03 13.65 -6.30
N ARG A 207 -4.72 13.53 -6.25
CA ARG A 207 -3.90 14.14 -5.19
C ARG A 207 -3.76 15.65 -5.33
N LEU A 208 -3.75 16.19 -6.55
CA LEU A 208 -3.71 17.64 -6.79
C LEU A 208 -4.96 18.36 -6.27
N GLN A 209 -6.10 17.69 -6.14
CA GLN A 209 -7.33 18.28 -5.57
C GLN A 209 -7.17 18.71 -4.10
N ALA A 210 -6.16 18.20 -3.38
CA ALA A 210 -5.90 18.60 -2.00
C ALA A 210 -5.33 20.02 -1.87
N TYR A 211 -4.94 20.68 -2.98
CA TYR A 211 -4.30 21.98 -2.98
C TYR A 211 -5.22 23.04 -3.58
N ALA A 212 -5.32 24.18 -2.91
CA ALA A 212 -6.12 25.31 -3.39
C ALA A 212 -5.40 26.20 -4.40
N LYS A 213 -4.06 26.33 -4.26
CA LYS A 213 -3.21 27.22 -5.06
C LYS A 213 -1.92 26.53 -5.51
N VAL A 214 -1.40 27.01 -6.64
CA VAL A 214 -0.11 26.52 -7.17
C VAL A 214 1.01 26.67 -6.16
N ASP A 215 1.05 27.78 -5.41
CA ASP A 215 2.09 27.99 -4.37
C ASP A 215 2.06 26.92 -3.28
N ASP A 216 0.90 26.37 -2.94
CA ASP A 216 0.79 25.31 -1.93
C ASP A 216 1.42 24.01 -2.43
N VAL A 217 1.22 23.67 -3.71
CA VAL A 217 1.88 22.52 -4.36
C VAL A 217 3.39 22.72 -4.38
N LEU A 218 3.86 23.88 -4.86
CA LEU A 218 5.29 24.16 -4.98
C LEU A 218 5.98 24.15 -3.60
N LYS A 219 5.35 24.73 -2.58
CA LYS A 219 5.85 24.68 -1.19
C LYS A 219 5.94 23.26 -0.65
N ALA A 220 4.92 22.43 -0.90
CA ALA A 220 4.94 21.03 -0.47
C ALA A 220 6.10 20.26 -1.12
N CYS A 221 6.34 20.48 -2.42
CA CYS A 221 7.45 19.86 -3.15
C CYS A 221 8.82 20.43 -2.75
N ALA A 222 8.90 21.74 -2.43
CA ALA A 222 10.15 22.39 -2.03
C ALA A 222 10.60 22.04 -0.61
N ALA A 223 9.67 21.64 0.25
CA ALA A 223 9.96 21.27 1.63
C ALA A 223 10.86 20.02 1.75
N ASN A 224 10.86 19.18 0.71
CA ASN A 224 11.66 17.96 0.66
C ASN A 224 12.06 17.70 -0.80
N GLU A 225 13.34 17.45 -1.07
CA GLU A 225 13.83 17.10 -2.44
C GLU A 225 13.41 15.67 -2.87
N GLN A 226 12.68 14.95 -2.04
CA GLN A 226 12.09 13.64 -2.37
C GLN A 226 10.69 13.80 -2.95
N PRO A 227 10.25 12.91 -3.84
CA PRO A 227 8.88 12.90 -4.33
C PRO A 227 7.90 12.75 -3.15
N LEU A 228 6.74 13.42 -3.23
CA LEU A 228 5.69 13.27 -2.21
C LEU A 228 5.15 11.84 -2.16
N TRP A 229 5.27 11.09 -3.24
CA TRP A 229 5.07 9.65 -3.30
C TRP A 229 5.83 9.01 -4.45
N THR A 230 6.19 7.75 -4.28
CA THR A 230 6.70 6.88 -5.34
C THR A 230 5.70 5.73 -5.52
N SER A 231 5.45 5.31 -6.76
CA SER A 231 4.59 4.16 -7.03
C SER A 231 5.06 3.35 -8.24
N CYS A 232 5.08 2.03 -8.03
CA CYS A 232 5.11 1.02 -9.08
C CYS A 232 3.85 0.18 -8.90
N PRO A 233 2.72 0.53 -9.53
CA PRO A 233 1.44 -0.10 -9.30
C PRO A 233 1.48 -1.61 -9.54
N ARG A 234 0.52 -2.31 -8.94
CA ARG A 234 0.26 -3.73 -9.19
C ARG A 234 -1.18 -3.92 -9.63
N ALA A 235 -1.41 -4.90 -10.48
CA ALA A 235 -2.75 -5.20 -10.96
C ALA A 235 -3.16 -6.63 -10.64
N GLY A 236 -4.47 -6.81 -10.46
CA GLY A 236 -5.16 -8.09 -10.32
C GLY A 236 -6.57 -7.98 -10.87
N PHE A 237 -7.36 -9.04 -10.72
CA PHE A 237 -8.75 -9.04 -11.15
C PHE A 237 -9.68 -8.83 -9.97
N LEU A 238 -10.66 -7.91 -10.12
CA LEU A 238 -11.74 -7.67 -9.17
C LEU A 238 -13.06 -7.56 -9.94
N GLY A 239 -14.05 -8.38 -9.60
CA GLY A 239 -15.31 -8.46 -10.33
C GLY A 239 -15.13 -8.83 -11.80
N GLY A 240 -14.14 -9.69 -12.10
CA GLY A 240 -13.79 -10.11 -13.46
C GLY A 240 -13.12 -9.03 -14.32
N LYS A 241 -12.72 -7.90 -13.75
CA LYS A 241 -12.05 -6.79 -14.44
C LYS A 241 -10.68 -6.55 -13.85
N GLU A 242 -9.73 -6.13 -14.70
CA GLU A 242 -8.44 -5.68 -14.26
C GLU A 242 -8.57 -4.39 -13.41
N ALA A 243 -7.94 -4.41 -12.24
CA ALA A 243 -7.86 -3.26 -11.32
C ALA A 243 -6.42 -3.07 -10.85
N ARG A 244 -5.96 -1.81 -10.80
CA ARG A 244 -4.62 -1.44 -10.36
C ARG A 244 -4.64 -0.76 -9.00
N TYR A 245 -3.58 -1.01 -8.24
CA TYR A 245 -3.44 -0.54 -6.87
C TYR A 245 -2.06 0.05 -6.62
N MET A 246 -2.04 1.11 -5.81
CA MET A 246 -0.83 1.72 -5.28
C MET A 246 -0.44 1.06 -3.95
N GLU A 247 0.79 1.28 -3.51
CA GLU A 247 1.43 0.65 -2.34
C GLU A 247 0.62 0.78 -1.04
N HIS A 248 -0.13 1.86 -0.88
CA HIS A 248 -0.94 2.13 0.31
C HIS A 248 -2.37 1.56 0.25
N GLU A 249 -2.76 0.95 -0.88
CA GLU A 249 -4.10 0.38 -1.06
C GLU A 249 -4.13 -1.09 -0.62
N HIS A 250 -5.24 -1.50 -0.01
CA HIS A 250 -5.36 -2.78 0.70
C HIS A 250 -4.92 -4.02 -0.09
N PRO A 251 -5.24 -4.18 -1.40
CA PRO A 251 -4.86 -5.38 -2.15
C PRO A 251 -3.39 -5.45 -2.55
N TYR A 252 -2.64 -4.35 -2.46
CA TYR A 252 -1.29 -4.27 -3.03
C TYR A 252 -0.34 -5.33 -2.47
N GLY A 253 -0.30 -5.51 -1.15
CA GLY A 253 0.58 -6.48 -0.50
C GLY A 253 0.26 -7.93 -0.90
N GLU A 254 -1.02 -8.27 -1.09
CA GLU A 254 -1.42 -9.60 -1.56
C GLU A 254 -0.97 -9.85 -3.01
N LEU A 255 -1.13 -8.85 -3.89
CA LEU A 255 -0.62 -8.91 -5.26
C LEU A 255 0.92 -9.02 -5.30
N GLU A 256 1.60 -8.40 -4.35
CA GLU A 256 3.06 -8.48 -4.23
C GLU A 256 3.52 -9.86 -3.78
N LEU A 257 2.83 -10.48 -2.82
CA LEU A 257 3.12 -11.84 -2.36
C LEU A 257 2.89 -12.88 -3.46
N VAL A 258 1.72 -12.82 -4.12
CA VAL A 258 1.30 -13.84 -5.09
C VAL A 258 2.03 -13.71 -6.43
N SER A 259 2.31 -12.50 -6.86
CA SER A 259 2.95 -12.19 -8.15
C SER A 259 4.04 -11.13 -7.99
N PRO A 260 5.20 -11.46 -7.39
CA PRO A 260 6.26 -10.48 -7.11
C PRO A 260 6.82 -9.84 -8.38
N ASP A 261 6.76 -10.51 -9.52
CA ASP A 261 7.14 -9.99 -10.84
C ASP A 261 6.03 -9.18 -11.55
N GLY A 262 4.87 -9.00 -10.91
CA GLY A 262 3.77 -8.17 -11.37
C GLY A 262 2.82 -8.83 -12.37
N GLN A 263 2.89 -10.17 -12.57
CA GLN A 263 1.93 -10.86 -13.43
C GLN A 263 0.48 -10.60 -12.97
N ILE A 264 -0.41 -10.31 -13.93
CA ILE A 264 -1.84 -10.05 -13.66
C ILE A 264 -2.59 -11.38 -13.75
N VAL A 265 -2.56 -12.15 -12.66
CA VAL A 265 -3.13 -13.51 -12.60
C VAL A 265 -4.00 -13.75 -11.36
N HIS A 266 -3.89 -12.89 -10.35
CA HIS A 266 -4.57 -13.07 -9.07
C HIS A 266 -5.96 -12.44 -9.06
N HIS A 267 -6.94 -13.15 -8.46
CA HIS A 267 -8.31 -12.68 -8.25
C HIS A 267 -8.47 -12.19 -6.81
N LEU A 268 -8.92 -10.97 -6.67
CA LEU A 268 -9.08 -10.26 -5.40
C LEU A 268 -10.50 -10.38 -4.81
N ASP A 269 -11.41 -11.05 -5.53
CA ASP A 269 -12.77 -11.26 -5.05
C ASP A 269 -12.75 -12.16 -3.81
N TRP A 270 -13.47 -11.76 -2.78
CA TRP A 270 -13.61 -12.56 -1.56
C TRP A 270 -14.35 -13.85 -1.87
N ASN A 271 -13.72 -14.97 -1.58
CA ASN A 271 -14.25 -16.28 -1.88
C ASN A 271 -14.40 -17.10 -0.57
N THR A 272 -15.64 -17.40 -0.22
CA THR A 272 -15.95 -18.25 0.94
C THR A 272 -16.13 -19.73 0.57
N LEU A 273 -16.13 -20.07 -0.73
CA LEU A 273 -16.44 -21.41 -1.22
C LEU A 273 -15.18 -22.23 -1.54
N GLN A 274 -14.12 -21.56 -2.02
CA GLN A 274 -12.88 -22.20 -2.44
C GLN A 274 -11.69 -21.58 -1.72
N PRO A 275 -10.65 -22.35 -1.39
CA PRO A 275 -9.42 -21.79 -0.86
C PRO A 275 -8.73 -20.91 -1.90
N VAL A 276 -8.20 -19.78 -1.46
CA VAL A 276 -7.37 -18.89 -2.25
C VAL A 276 -5.91 -19.23 -1.96
N PRO A 277 -5.17 -19.79 -2.91
CA PRO A 277 -3.75 -20.03 -2.73
C PRO A 277 -3.00 -18.69 -2.73
N LEU A 278 -2.16 -18.47 -1.73
CA LEU A 278 -1.25 -17.34 -1.62
C LEU A 278 0.18 -17.73 -1.99
N LEU A 279 0.59 -18.92 -1.57
CA LEU A 279 1.78 -19.65 -1.95
C LEU A 279 1.41 -21.12 -2.14
N LYS A 280 2.28 -21.96 -2.68
CA LYS A 280 2.03 -23.41 -2.79
C LYS A 280 1.79 -24.07 -1.45
N ASN A 281 2.42 -23.56 -0.40
CA ASN A 281 2.33 -24.05 0.97
C ASN A 281 1.46 -23.17 1.89
N VAL A 282 0.77 -22.17 1.35
CA VAL A 282 -0.13 -21.30 2.14
C VAL A 282 -1.43 -21.05 1.36
N MET A 283 -2.55 -21.44 1.95
CA MET A 283 -3.88 -21.18 1.43
C MET A 283 -4.71 -20.39 2.45
N ARG A 284 -5.56 -19.49 1.98
CA ARG A 284 -6.56 -18.76 2.77
C ARG A 284 -7.96 -19.23 2.40
N LEU A 285 -8.80 -19.48 3.40
CA LEU A 285 -10.23 -19.64 3.23
C LEU A 285 -10.95 -18.65 4.16
N THR A 286 -11.78 -17.78 3.59
CA THR A 286 -12.50 -16.75 4.37
C THR A 286 -13.85 -17.29 4.81
N ALA A 287 -14.15 -17.21 6.10
CA ALA A 287 -15.42 -17.63 6.67
C ALA A 287 -16.56 -16.69 6.24
N PRO A 288 -17.81 -17.19 6.08
CA PRO A 288 -18.95 -16.40 5.63
C PRO A 288 -19.58 -15.59 6.77
N ASN A 289 -18.77 -14.85 7.53
CA ASN A 289 -19.18 -14.02 8.67
C ASN A 289 -18.83 -12.53 8.46
N PRO A 290 -19.19 -11.90 7.31
CA PRO A 290 -18.84 -10.50 7.06
C PRO A 290 -19.54 -9.57 8.06
N GLY A 291 -18.83 -8.54 8.52
CA GLY A 291 -19.36 -7.60 9.50
C GLY A 291 -18.46 -6.42 9.77
N VAL A 292 -18.92 -5.52 10.65
CA VAL A 292 -18.15 -4.34 11.04
C VAL A 292 -16.81 -4.71 11.70
N MET A 293 -16.78 -5.82 12.44
CA MET A 293 -15.59 -6.29 13.14
C MET A 293 -14.73 -7.20 12.28
N THR A 294 -15.34 -8.00 11.42
CA THR A 294 -14.71 -9.04 10.62
C THR A 294 -14.44 -8.63 9.16
N GLY A 295 -14.88 -7.44 8.77
CA GLY A 295 -14.74 -6.98 7.39
C GLY A 295 -15.39 -7.96 6.39
N PRO A 296 -14.64 -8.57 5.46
CA PRO A 296 -15.17 -9.55 4.51
C PRO A 296 -15.45 -10.92 5.13
N GLY A 297 -14.95 -11.18 6.33
CA GLY A 297 -15.02 -12.41 7.08
C GLY A 297 -13.67 -12.74 7.73
N THR A 298 -13.65 -13.80 8.56
CA THR A 298 -12.43 -14.29 9.21
C THR A 298 -11.62 -15.16 8.25
N ASN A 299 -10.35 -14.87 8.10
CA ASN A 299 -9.41 -15.65 7.30
C ASN A 299 -8.88 -16.83 8.13
N SER A 300 -9.24 -18.04 7.75
CA SER A 300 -8.58 -19.27 8.17
C SER A 300 -7.43 -19.57 7.22
N TYR A 301 -6.27 -20.00 7.74
CA TYR A 301 -5.11 -20.36 6.93
C TYR A 301 -4.79 -21.84 7.04
N LEU A 302 -4.35 -22.43 5.92
CA LEU A 302 -3.74 -23.74 5.85
C LEU A 302 -2.27 -23.57 5.45
N VAL A 303 -1.37 -24.00 6.32
CA VAL A 303 0.08 -23.99 6.08
C VAL A 303 0.58 -25.42 5.97
N GLY A 304 1.23 -25.76 4.87
CA GLY A 304 1.71 -27.10 4.55
C GLY A 304 1.46 -27.48 3.10
N ASP A 305 1.64 -28.73 2.78
CA ASP A 305 1.40 -29.30 1.46
C ASP A 305 0.99 -30.79 1.56
N PRO A 306 0.60 -31.45 0.44
CA PRO A 306 0.16 -32.85 0.47
C PRO A 306 1.19 -33.86 1.00
N ASN A 307 2.48 -33.54 1.03
CA ASN A 307 3.51 -34.43 1.54
C ASN A 307 3.74 -34.27 3.04
N THR A 308 3.57 -33.04 3.55
CA THR A 308 3.78 -32.71 4.96
C THR A 308 2.50 -32.81 5.80
N GLY A 309 1.33 -32.77 5.16
CA GLY A 309 0.06 -32.44 5.78
C GLY A 309 0.00 -30.95 6.11
N TYR A 310 -1.04 -30.54 6.85
CA TYR A 310 -1.34 -29.12 7.06
C TYR A 310 -1.49 -28.75 8.54
N ILE A 311 -1.12 -27.52 8.84
CA ILE A 311 -1.54 -26.83 10.07
C ILE A 311 -2.71 -25.93 9.68
N ALA A 312 -3.85 -26.10 10.33
CA ALA A 312 -5.01 -25.20 10.21
C ALA A 312 -4.91 -24.12 11.29
N ILE A 313 -4.98 -22.87 10.89
CA ILE A 313 -4.86 -21.70 11.77
C ILE A 313 -6.17 -20.94 11.75
N ASP A 314 -6.71 -20.63 12.93
CA ASP A 314 -8.00 -19.97 13.15
C ASP A 314 -9.13 -20.60 12.31
N PRO A 315 -9.63 -21.77 12.67
CA PRO A 315 -10.69 -22.46 11.90
C PRO A 315 -12.00 -21.69 11.84
N GLY A 316 -12.07 -20.51 12.44
CA GLY A 316 -13.18 -19.58 12.32
C GLY A 316 -14.34 -19.85 13.29
N PRO A 317 -15.52 -19.27 13.00
CA PRO A 317 -16.73 -19.55 13.75
C PRO A 317 -17.17 -21.03 13.59
N ALA A 318 -18.05 -21.52 14.42
CA ALA A 318 -18.60 -22.88 14.34
C ALA A 318 -19.59 -23.03 13.16
N ASP A 319 -19.13 -22.65 11.95
CA ASP A 319 -19.87 -22.81 10.70
C ASP A 319 -19.51 -24.13 10.04
N ALA A 320 -20.47 -25.04 9.97
CA ALA A 320 -20.26 -26.42 9.52
C ALA A 320 -19.75 -26.50 8.07
N GLU A 321 -20.23 -25.62 7.18
CA GLU A 321 -19.82 -25.62 5.78
C GLU A 321 -18.40 -25.08 5.60
N HIS A 322 -18.05 -24.02 6.33
CA HIS A 322 -16.70 -23.48 6.33
C HIS A 322 -15.68 -24.49 6.84
N ILE A 323 -16.00 -25.15 7.96
CA ILE A 323 -15.15 -26.17 8.57
C ILE A 323 -14.96 -27.37 7.64
N GLU A 324 -16.02 -27.84 6.98
CA GLU A 324 -15.93 -28.91 6.00
C GLU A 324 -15.06 -28.52 4.79
N ARG A 325 -15.17 -27.27 4.33
CA ARG A 325 -14.33 -26.74 3.24
C ARG A 325 -12.86 -26.68 3.64
N LEU A 326 -12.54 -26.26 4.86
CA LEU A 326 -11.16 -26.30 5.40
C LEU A 326 -10.61 -27.72 5.40
N TRP A 327 -11.38 -28.69 5.94
CA TRP A 327 -11.00 -30.08 5.97
C TRP A 327 -10.75 -30.64 4.56
N ARG A 328 -11.63 -30.36 3.62
CA ARG A 328 -11.47 -30.78 2.21
C ARG A 328 -10.28 -30.12 1.53
N ALA A 329 -10.04 -28.84 1.79
CA ALA A 329 -8.90 -28.10 1.22
C ALA A 329 -7.56 -28.69 1.67
N ALA A 330 -7.49 -29.20 2.88
CA ALA A 330 -6.33 -29.94 3.42
C ALA A 330 -6.27 -31.42 2.95
N GLY A 331 -7.20 -31.87 2.08
CA GLY A 331 -7.28 -33.30 1.71
C GLY A 331 -7.58 -34.23 2.89
N GLY A 332 -8.11 -33.71 4.00
CA GLY A 332 -8.34 -34.41 5.26
C GLY A 332 -7.08 -34.63 6.10
N ASP A 333 -5.89 -34.18 5.66
CA ASP A 333 -4.62 -34.39 6.35
C ASP A 333 -4.20 -33.15 7.15
N ILE A 334 -4.95 -32.85 8.22
CA ILE A 334 -4.64 -31.81 9.20
C ILE A 334 -3.86 -32.43 10.35
N ARG A 335 -2.67 -31.93 10.62
CA ARG A 335 -1.74 -32.41 11.64
C ARG A 335 -1.84 -31.64 12.97
N MET A 336 -2.20 -30.36 12.89
CA MET A 336 -2.36 -29.47 14.03
C MET A 336 -3.45 -28.45 13.72
N ILE A 337 -4.19 -28.03 14.74
CA ILE A 337 -5.16 -26.93 14.69
C ILE A 337 -4.66 -25.87 15.66
N VAL A 338 -4.38 -24.67 15.20
CA VAL A 338 -3.84 -23.58 16.02
C VAL A 338 -4.86 -22.44 16.06
N CYS A 339 -5.21 -21.96 17.27
CA CYS A 339 -6.02 -20.78 17.45
C CYS A 339 -5.12 -19.64 17.96
N THR A 340 -5.16 -18.50 17.28
CA THR A 340 -4.38 -17.31 17.65
C THR A 340 -4.86 -16.71 18.96
N HIS A 341 -6.18 -16.74 19.18
CA HIS A 341 -6.83 -16.28 20.41
C HIS A 341 -8.26 -16.86 20.51
N SER A 342 -8.95 -16.53 21.59
CA SER A 342 -10.20 -17.19 21.98
C SER A 342 -11.47 -16.57 21.43
N HIS A 343 -11.44 -15.48 20.64
CA HIS A 343 -12.66 -14.82 20.18
C HIS A 343 -13.55 -15.74 19.33
N GLU A 344 -14.85 -15.40 19.30
CA GLU A 344 -15.93 -16.23 18.74
C GLU A 344 -15.87 -16.46 17.23
N ASP A 345 -15.06 -15.70 16.54
CA ASP A 345 -14.83 -15.82 15.10
C ASP A 345 -13.52 -16.52 14.73
N HIS A 346 -12.72 -16.97 15.73
CA HIS A 346 -11.43 -17.66 15.52
C HIS A 346 -11.41 -19.10 16.03
N SER A 347 -11.79 -19.31 17.29
CA SER A 347 -11.57 -20.58 17.97
C SER A 347 -12.73 -21.58 17.95
N PRO A 348 -14.02 -21.20 17.83
CA PRO A 348 -15.13 -22.16 17.94
C PRO A 348 -15.14 -23.28 16.90
N GLY A 349 -14.58 -23.03 15.70
CA GLY A 349 -14.43 -24.03 14.64
C GLY A 349 -13.43 -25.15 14.96
N ALA A 350 -12.59 -25.00 15.99
CA ALA A 350 -11.49 -25.94 16.27
C ALA A 350 -11.98 -27.35 16.63
N LYS A 351 -12.92 -27.47 17.56
CA LYS A 351 -13.48 -28.77 17.98
C LYS A 351 -14.27 -29.48 16.87
N PRO A 352 -15.16 -28.80 16.12
CA PRO A 352 -15.80 -29.41 14.95
C PRO A 352 -14.79 -29.86 13.88
N LEU A 353 -13.73 -29.06 13.60
CA LEU A 353 -12.69 -29.46 12.65
C LEU A 353 -11.91 -30.69 13.13
N GLN A 354 -11.54 -30.73 14.42
CA GLN A 354 -10.91 -31.88 15.03
C GLN A 354 -11.76 -33.14 14.90
N ALA A 355 -13.10 -33.01 15.08
CA ALA A 355 -14.02 -34.11 14.94
C ALA A 355 -14.09 -34.71 13.53
N LEU A 356 -13.96 -33.87 12.48
CA LEU A 356 -13.84 -34.36 11.08
C LEU A 356 -12.56 -35.17 10.85
N CYS A 357 -11.50 -34.91 11.63
CA CYS A 357 -10.24 -35.61 11.57
C CYS A 357 -10.18 -36.90 12.43
N ALA A 358 -11.29 -37.33 13.03
CA ALA A 358 -11.31 -38.45 13.99
C ALA A 358 -10.77 -39.79 13.42
N HIS A 359 -10.80 -39.96 12.11
CA HIS A 359 -10.29 -41.14 11.41
C HIS A 359 -9.07 -40.87 10.54
N ALA A 360 -8.36 -39.74 10.77
CA ALA A 360 -7.15 -39.41 10.04
C ALA A 360 -6.05 -40.47 10.26
N ALA A 361 -5.34 -40.83 9.22
CA ALA A 361 -4.28 -41.86 9.26
C ALA A 361 -3.16 -41.54 10.25
N HIS A 362 -2.96 -40.27 10.57
CA HIS A 362 -1.93 -39.77 11.47
C HIS A 362 -2.43 -39.46 12.89
N GLY A 363 -3.64 -39.90 13.23
CA GLY A 363 -4.30 -39.64 14.50
C GLY A 363 -5.07 -38.29 14.51
N VAL A 364 -5.76 -38.04 15.63
CA VAL A 364 -6.54 -36.82 15.82
C VAL A 364 -5.60 -35.63 16.03
N PRO A 365 -5.67 -34.56 15.23
CA PRO A 365 -4.80 -33.41 15.40
C PRO A 365 -5.07 -32.70 16.74
N PRO A 366 -4.04 -32.32 17.50
CA PRO A 366 -4.23 -31.54 18.72
C PRO A 366 -4.71 -30.13 18.39
N ILE A 367 -5.57 -29.58 19.22
CA ILE A 367 -5.92 -28.16 19.25
C ILE A 367 -4.90 -27.45 20.13
N LEU A 368 -4.22 -26.46 19.55
CA LEU A 368 -3.11 -25.71 20.13
C LEU A 368 -3.49 -24.23 20.28
N GLY A 369 -2.98 -23.58 21.29
CA GLY A 369 -3.19 -22.15 21.54
C GLY A 369 -2.90 -21.81 23.00
N LEU A 370 -3.32 -20.61 23.42
CA LEU A 370 -3.31 -20.20 24.81
C LEU A 370 -4.73 -20.27 25.37
N PRO A 371 -4.96 -20.82 26.57
CA PRO A 371 -6.28 -20.86 27.17
C PRO A 371 -6.77 -19.43 27.42
N SER A 372 -8.09 -19.22 27.31
CA SER A 372 -8.71 -17.95 27.66
C SER A 372 -8.42 -17.58 29.11
N GLN A 373 -8.17 -16.30 29.35
CA GLN A 373 -7.91 -15.76 30.69
C GLN A 373 -9.26 -15.45 31.41
N PRO A 374 -9.26 -15.24 32.72
CA PRO A 374 -10.47 -14.85 33.45
C PRO A 374 -11.12 -13.54 32.97
N THR A 375 -10.37 -12.73 32.23
CA THR A 375 -10.83 -11.48 31.58
C THR A 375 -11.62 -11.71 30.31
N ALA A 376 -11.54 -12.91 29.72
CA ALA A 376 -12.25 -13.27 28.50
C ALA A 376 -13.78 -13.19 28.67
N ARG A 377 -14.48 -12.87 27.59
CA ARG A 377 -15.94 -12.86 27.58
C ARG A 377 -16.48 -14.27 27.66
N ALA A 378 -17.71 -14.44 28.21
CA ALA A 378 -18.34 -15.73 28.34
C ALA A 378 -18.50 -16.53 27.03
N ASN A 379 -18.63 -15.83 25.89
CA ASN A 379 -18.68 -16.44 24.55
C ASN A 379 -17.29 -16.66 23.91
N SER A 380 -16.22 -16.37 24.63
CA SER A 380 -14.84 -16.51 24.19
C SER A 380 -14.05 -17.49 25.07
N GLU A 381 -14.72 -18.48 25.66
CA GLU A 381 -14.04 -19.55 26.40
C GLU A 381 -13.35 -20.52 25.42
N PHE A 382 -12.05 -20.71 25.63
CA PHE A 382 -11.21 -21.58 24.82
C PHE A 382 -10.24 -22.37 25.69
N HIS A 383 -10.27 -23.68 25.52
CA HIS A 383 -9.41 -24.63 26.21
C HIS A 383 -8.71 -25.51 25.16
N PRO A 384 -7.44 -25.23 24.82
CA PRO A 384 -6.68 -26.05 23.89
C PRO A 384 -6.37 -27.44 24.49
N ASP A 385 -6.16 -28.43 23.64
CA ASP A 385 -5.68 -29.75 24.10
C ASP A 385 -4.24 -29.66 24.62
N ARG A 386 -3.47 -28.70 24.09
CA ARG A 386 -2.12 -28.39 24.54
C ARG A 386 -1.86 -26.86 24.45
N THR A 387 -1.39 -26.32 25.56
CA THR A 387 -0.98 -24.92 25.64
C THR A 387 0.36 -24.72 24.91
N LEU A 388 0.44 -23.69 24.07
CA LEU A 388 1.67 -23.29 23.40
C LEU A 388 2.56 -22.44 24.31
N LEU A 389 3.86 -22.51 24.09
CA LEU A 389 4.84 -21.67 24.74
C LEU A 389 5.32 -20.56 23.81
N ASN A 390 5.65 -19.40 24.37
CA ASN A 390 6.30 -18.34 23.61
C ASN A 390 7.63 -18.85 23.03
N GLN A 391 7.91 -18.53 21.76
CA GLN A 391 9.07 -18.98 20.99
C GLN A 391 9.08 -20.49 20.62
N GLU A 392 7.99 -21.20 20.88
CA GLU A 392 7.87 -22.58 20.47
C GLU A 392 7.86 -22.73 18.94
N LEU A 393 8.43 -23.84 18.46
CA LEU A 393 8.47 -24.16 17.03
C LEU A 393 7.51 -25.32 16.72
N LEU A 394 6.51 -25.07 15.91
CA LEU A 394 5.62 -26.10 15.35
C LEU A 394 6.14 -26.48 13.96
N LYS A 395 6.44 -27.77 13.74
CA LYS A 395 7.08 -28.22 12.50
C LYS A 395 6.25 -29.28 11.79
N LEU A 396 6.10 -29.10 10.48
CA LEU A 396 5.74 -30.16 9.54
C LEU A 396 7.00 -30.53 8.74
N VAL A 397 7.28 -31.82 8.62
CA VAL A 397 8.47 -32.32 7.92
C VAL A 397 8.06 -33.47 7.03
N ALA A 398 8.43 -33.42 5.76
CA ALA A 398 8.43 -34.56 4.86
C ALA A 398 9.87 -34.93 4.47
N TRP A 399 10.18 -36.19 4.57
CA TRP A 399 11.49 -36.73 4.20
C TRP A 399 11.42 -37.15 2.72
N GLY A 400 12.30 -36.65 1.88
CA GLY A 400 12.31 -36.95 0.45
C GLY A 400 13.67 -37.17 -0.15
N LEU A 401 13.69 -37.71 -1.39
CA LEU A 401 14.93 -37.97 -2.14
C LEU A 401 15.63 -36.65 -2.55
N ASP A 402 14.89 -35.53 -2.66
CA ASP A 402 15.39 -34.22 -3.06
C ASP A 402 15.72 -33.31 -1.86
N GLY A 403 15.74 -33.84 -0.65
CA GLY A 403 15.93 -33.11 0.61
C GLY A 403 14.63 -33.00 1.43
N ASP A 404 14.80 -32.55 2.67
CA ASP A 404 13.68 -32.43 3.60
C ASP A 404 12.88 -31.18 3.32
N LEU A 405 11.56 -31.34 3.13
CA LEU A 405 10.63 -30.23 3.06
C LEU A 405 10.14 -29.91 4.47
N THR A 406 10.35 -28.68 4.90
CA THR A 406 9.97 -28.22 6.24
C THR A 406 9.13 -26.96 6.18
N HIS A 407 8.09 -26.92 7.03
CA HIS A 407 7.31 -25.73 7.34
C HIS A 407 7.35 -25.53 8.85
N THR A 408 7.96 -24.44 9.29
CA THR A 408 8.15 -24.12 10.70
C THR A 408 7.34 -22.87 11.07
N LEU A 409 6.38 -23.02 11.96
CA LEU A 409 5.68 -21.89 12.59
C LEU A 409 6.30 -21.61 13.96
N LYS A 410 6.87 -20.40 14.13
CA LYS A 410 7.38 -19.92 15.42
C LYS A 410 6.28 -19.14 16.12
N VAL A 411 5.98 -19.50 17.35
CA VAL A 411 4.97 -18.87 18.19
C VAL A 411 5.53 -17.59 18.81
N ILE A 412 4.82 -16.47 18.69
CA ILE A 412 5.14 -15.22 19.37
C ILE A 412 3.93 -14.83 20.23
N TYR A 413 4.10 -14.75 21.54
CA TYR A 413 3.06 -14.26 22.44
C TYR A 413 2.89 -12.75 22.26
N THR A 414 1.67 -12.33 21.92
CA THR A 414 1.35 -10.94 21.56
C THR A 414 0.04 -10.49 22.24
N PRO A 415 0.03 -10.37 23.58
CA PRO A 415 -1.16 -9.91 24.29
C PRO A 415 -1.51 -8.46 23.92
N GLY A 416 -2.75 -8.08 24.14
CA GLY A 416 -3.19 -6.70 24.00
C GLY A 416 -4.51 -6.53 23.25
N HIS A 417 -4.74 -7.23 22.14
CA HIS A 417 -6.08 -7.37 21.57
C HIS A 417 -6.96 -8.30 22.42
N ALA A 418 -6.42 -9.43 22.78
CA ALA A 418 -6.89 -10.37 23.77
C ALA A 418 -5.70 -10.80 24.66
N ALA A 419 -5.96 -11.15 25.92
CA ALA A 419 -4.92 -11.53 26.85
C ALA A 419 -4.21 -12.84 26.47
N ASN A 420 -4.88 -13.73 25.73
CA ASN A 420 -4.34 -14.99 25.24
C ASN A 420 -3.92 -14.96 23.76
N HIS A 421 -3.70 -13.76 23.18
CA HIS A 421 -3.37 -13.64 21.77
C HIS A 421 -1.92 -14.07 21.49
N LEU A 422 -1.71 -14.72 20.34
CA LEU A 422 -0.41 -15.05 19.77
C LEU A 422 -0.40 -14.79 18.25
N CYS A 423 0.78 -14.50 17.73
CA CYS A 423 1.08 -14.48 16.30
C CYS A 423 1.97 -15.68 15.95
N LEU A 424 2.02 -16.04 14.67
CA LEU A 424 2.84 -17.13 14.16
C LEU A 424 3.72 -16.63 13.03
N VAL A 425 5.00 -17.00 13.04
CA VAL A 425 5.95 -16.71 11.94
C VAL A 425 6.21 -17.97 11.16
N LEU A 426 5.86 -18.01 9.87
CA LEU A 426 6.36 -19.04 8.94
C LEU A 426 7.80 -18.68 8.57
N VAL A 427 8.73 -19.32 9.26
CA VAL A 427 10.13 -18.91 9.32
C VAL A 427 10.80 -18.97 7.95
N GLU A 428 10.60 -20.05 7.19
CA GLU A 428 11.27 -20.28 5.91
C GLU A 428 10.80 -19.32 4.81
N ASP A 429 9.63 -18.69 4.97
CA ASP A 429 9.01 -17.85 3.96
C ASP A 429 8.88 -16.37 4.39
N GLY A 430 9.30 -16.02 5.62
CA GLY A 430 9.24 -14.65 6.13
C GLY A 430 7.83 -14.07 6.17
N LEU A 431 6.85 -14.90 6.62
CA LEU A 431 5.44 -14.50 6.71
C LEU A 431 4.99 -14.45 8.17
N LEU A 432 4.27 -13.39 8.54
CA LEU A 432 3.65 -13.24 9.86
C LEU A 432 2.13 -13.46 9.75
N LEU A 433 1.61 -14.51 10.38
CA LEU A 433 0.18 -14.68 10.61
C LEU A 433 -0.17 -13.94 11.89
N SER A 434 -0.83 -12.80 11.76
CA SER A 434 -0.99 -11.82 12.85
C SER A 434 -2.25 -12.00 13.69
N GLY A 435 -3.13 -12.95 13.36
CA GLY A 435 -4.44 -12.99 14.00
C GLY A 435 -5.11 -11.61 13.91
N ASP A 436 -5.63 -11.14 15.03
CA ASP A 436 -6.26 -9.82 15.15
C ASP A 436 -5.32 -8.74 15.70
N HIS A 437 -4.03 -9.02 15.84
CA HIS A 437 -3.09 -7.99 16.32
C HIS A 437 -2.85 -6.91 15.28
N ILE A 438 -2.76 -7.29 13.99
CA ILE A 438 -2.59 -6.38 12.85
C ILE A 438 -3.58 -6.80 11.77
N LEU A 439 -4.42 -5.86 11.33
CA LEU A 439 -5.47 -6.06 10.32
C LEU A 439 -5.22 -5.19 9.09
N ASN A 440 -5.83 -5.58 7.96
CA ASN A 440 -5.83 -4.76 6.75
C ASN A 440 -7.24 -4.23 6.48
N GLY A 441 -7.35 -2.90 6.29
CA GLY A 441 -8.63 -2.23 6.03
C GLY A 441 -9.38 -1.79 7.28
N SER A 442 -8.92 -2.19 8.46
CA SER A 442 -9.47 -1.75 9.75
C SER A 442 -8.36 -1.64 10.81
N THR A 443 -8.67 -0.98 11.89
CA THR A 443 -7.77 -0.88 13.05
C THR A 443 -8.26 -1.83 14.13
N THR A 444 -7.39 -2.70 14.60
CA THR A 444 -7.68 -3.64 15.70
C THR A 444 -8.35 -2.95 16.88
N VAL A 445 -9.39 -3.54 17.43
CA VAL A 445 -10.05 -3.05 18.64
C VAL A 445 -9.33 -3.60 19.86
N VAL A 446 -8.87 -2.74 20.73
CA VAL A 446 -8.37 -3.10 22.07
C VAL A 446 -9.48 -2.79 23.06
N ASN A 447 -10.04 -3.83 23.72
CA ASN A 447 -11.23 -3.68 24.53
C ASN A 447 -11.06 -4.28 25.93
N PRO A 448 -10.86 -3.45 26.96
CA PRO A 448 -10.78 -3.93 28.35
C PRO A 448 -12.04 -4.69 28.80
N PRO A 449 -11.91 -5.63 29.75
CA PRO A 449 -10.69 -5.96 30.50
C PRO A 449 -9.79 -7.00 29.81
N ASP A 450 -10.19 -7.66 28.73
CA ASP A 450 -9.40 -8.67 28.03
C ASP A 450 -8.30 -8.05 27.13
N GLY A 451 -8.61 -6.92 26.49
CA GLY A 451 -7.65 -6.12 25.76
C GLY A 451 -6.96 -5.08 26.64
N GLU A 452 -5.65 -4.85 26.42
CA GLU A 452 -4.85 -3.89 27.19
C GLU A 452 -3.88 -3.14 26.25
N MET A 453 -3.89 -1.79 26.30
CA MET A 453 -3.20 -0.96 25.33
C MET A 453 -1.68 -0.97 25.49
N THR A 454 -1.14 -1.07 26.72
CA THR A 454 0.30 -1.16 26.94
C THR A 454 0.85 -2.45 26.34
N ALA A 455 0.23 -3.59 26.70
CA ALA A 455 0.62 -4.89 26.17
C ALA A 455 0.50 -4.93 24.62
N TYR A 456 -0.52 -4.27 24.06
CA TYR A 456 -0.69 -4.16 22.62
C TYR A 456 0.48 -3.43 21.96
N LEU A 457 0.90 -2.30 22.51
CA LEU A 457 2.04 -1.51 21.99
C LEU A 457 3.38 -2.23 22.17
N ASP A 458 3.59 -2.92 23.29
CA ASP A 458 4.78 -3.73 23.57
C ASP A 458 4.85 -4.95 22.61
N SER A 459 3.69 -5.54 22.30
CA SER A 459 3.59 -6.62 21.33
C SER A 459 3.94 -6.15 19.91
N LEU A 460 3.61 -4.91 19.53
CA LEU A 460 4.06 -4.33 18.25
C LEU A 460 5.59 -4.17 18.20
N ASP A 461 6.24 -3.82 19.31
CA ASP A 461 7.71 -3.78 19.39
C ASP A 461 8.32 -5.17 19.26
N THR A 462 7.72 -6.17 19.91
CA THR A 462 8.12 -7.57 19.78
C THR A 462 8.01 -8.06 18.35
N LEU A 463 6.92 -7.72 17.65
CA LEU A 463 6.73 -8.08 16.25
C LEU A 463 7.69 -7.32 15.33
N SER A 464 8.01 -6.05 15.63
CA SER A 464 9.02 -5.28 14.89
C SER A 464 10.40 -5.95 14.99
N ALA A 465 10.79 -6.40 16.17
CA ALA A 465 12.04 -7.15 16.37
C ALA A 465 12.03 -8.49 15.60
N ALA A 466 10.91 -9.20 15.64
CA ALA A 466 10.73 -10.45 14.90
C ALA A 466 10.84 -10.26 13.37
N CYS A 467 10.38 -9.11 12.84
CA CYS A 467 10.55 -8.79 11.42
C CYS A 467 12.02 -8.75 11.01
N VAL A 468 12.88 -8.21 11.86
CA VAL A 468 14.34 -8.18 11.61
C VAL A 468 14.96 -9.56 11.77
N GLU A 469 14.58 -10.29 12.84
CA GLU A 469 15.15 -11.63 13.15
C GLU A 469 14.85 -12.67 12.06
N HIS A 470 13.63 -12.61 11.48
CA HIS A 470 13.13 -13.63 10.55
C HIS A 470 12.92 -13.13 9.12
N ASP A 471 13.43 -11.95 8.77
CA ASP A 471 13.27 -11.34 7.43
C ASP A 471 11.80 -11.33 6.97
N ILE A 472 10.90 -10.86 7.86
CA ILE A 472 9.46 -10.84 7.59
C ILE A 472 9.12 -9.67 6.69
N HIS A 473 8.52 -9.96 5.54
CA HIS A 473 8.09 -8.95 4.56
C HIS A 473 6.57 -8.79 4.47
N PHE A 474 5.82 -9.85 4.80
CA PHE A 474 4.37 -9.88 4.64
C PHE A 474 3.66 -10.26 5.92
N ILE A 475 2.48 -9.64 6.14
CA ILE A 475 1.58 -9.98 7.23
C ILE A 475 0.30 -10.57 6.65
N LEU A 476 -0.09 -11.73 7.13
CA LEU A 476 -1.32 -12.44 6.81
C LEU A 476 -2.30 -12.22 7.96
N PRO A 477 -3.23 -11.25 7.85
CA PRO A 477 -4.14 -10.90 8.93
C PRO A 477 -5.35 -11.83 8.98
N ALA A 478 -5.98 -11.93 10.14
CA ALA A 478 -7.25 -12.66 10.24
C ALA A 478 -8.41 -11.95 9.52
N HIS A 479 -8.30 -10.65 9.23
CA HIS A 479 -9.29 -9.92 8.46
C HIS A 479 -8.60 -9.02 7.41
N GLY A 480 -9.11 -9.06 6.17
CA GLY A 480 -8.59 -8.25 5.06
C GLY A 480 -7.52 -8.97 4.23
N TYR A 481 -6.96 -8.25 3.27
CA TYR A 481 -5.88 -8.73 2.38
C TYR A 481 -4.54 -8.80 3.10
N VAL A 482 -3.59 -9.52 2.50
CA VAL A 482 -2.18 -9.52 2.95
C VAL A 482 -1.59 -8.10 2.90
N LEU A 483 -0.85 -7.71 3.94
CA LEU A 483 -0.06 -6.47 3.94
C LEU A 483 1.36 -6.78 3.48
N GLY A 484 1.89 -5.96 2.58
CA GLY A 484 3.31 -5.87 2.28
C GLY A 484 4.03 -4.94 3.27
N ASP A 485 5.36 -4.85 3.16
CA ASP A 485 6.18 -3.99 4.03
C ASP A 485 5.83 -4.15 5.52
N ALA A 486 5.95 -5.36 6.04
CA ALA A 486 5.58 -5.67 7.42
C ALA A 486 6.20 -4.72 8.46
N PRO A 487 7.50 -4.36 8.40
CA PRO A 487 8.10 -3.40 9.33
C PRO A 487 7.43 -2.02 9.24
N GLY A 488 7.18 -1.52 8.03
CA GLY A 488 6.50 -0.25 7.79
C GLY A 488 5.06 -0.26 8.30
N ALA A 489 4.32 -1.33 8.05
CA ALA A 489 2.94 -1.50 8.53
C ALA A 489 2.86 -1.47 10.07
N ILE A 490 3.77 -2.18 10.76
CA ILE A 490 3.85 -2.20 12.23
C ILE A 490 4.19 -0.80 12.77
N SER A 491 5.21 -0.15 12.20
CA SER A 491 5.65 1.18 12.60
C SER A 491 4.52 2.22 12.42
N HIS A 492 3.84 2.18 11.27
CA HIS A 492 2.70 3.04 10.97
C HIS A 492 1.55 2.85 11.98
N LEU A 493 1.20 1.60 12.27
CA LEU A 493 0.14 1.24 13.22
C LEU A 493 0.47 1.74 14.62
N LYS A 494 1.70 1.52 15.11
CA LYS A 494 2.16 2.03 16.42
C LYS A 494 2.11 3.55 16.48
N ALA A 495 2.63 4.23 15.47
CA ALA A 495 2.58 5.68 15.39
C ALA A 495 1.14 6.22 15.35
N HIS A 496 0.22 5.54 14.66
CA HIS A 496 -1.20 5.87 14.65
C HIS A 496 -1.80 5.78 16.06
N ARG A 497 -1.54 4.70 16.81
CA ARG A 497 -1.99 4.54 18.21
C ARG A 497 -1.49 5.65 19.12
N LEU A 498 -0.20 5.95 19.08
CA LEU A 498 0.40 6.99 19.90
C LEU A 498 -0.11 8.39 19.55
N ARG A 499 -0.36 8.70 18.27
CA ARG A 499 -1.01 9.97 17.87
C ARG A 499 -2.43 10.06 18.41
N ARG A 500 -3.19 8.96 18.37
CA ARG A 500 -4.54 8.91 18.96
C ARG A 500 -4.49 9.14 20.46
N GLU A 501 -3.58 8.49 21.16
CA GLU A 501 -3.38 8.65 22.60
C GLU A 501 -3.04 10.09 22.98
N ALA A 502 -2.12 10.74 22.25
CA ALA A 502 -1.80 12.14 22.47
C ALA A 502 -3.02 13.07 22.28
N LYS A 503 -3.90 12.76 21.33
CA LYS A 503 -5.16 13.50 21.13
C LYS A 503 -6.13 13.27 22.29
N ILE A 504 -6.27 12.03 22.75
CA ILE A 504 -7.10 11.68 23.92
C ILE A 504 -6.60 12.40 25.17
N LEU A 505 -5.30 12.37 25.44
CA LEU A 505 -4.70 13.05 26.59
C LEU A 505 -5.02 14.56 26.60
N LYS A 506 -4.92 15.24 25.44
CA LYS A 506 -5.30 16.65 25.31
C LYS A 506 -6.77 16.89 25.64
N VAL A 507 -7.66 16.02 25.18
CA VAL A 507 -9.10 16.12 25.45
C VAL A 507 -9.40 15.91 26.94
N MET A 508 -8.78 14.92 27.58
CA MET A 508 -8.90 14.67 29.02
C MET A 508 -8.39 15.85 29.86
N GLN A 509 -7.27 16.46 29.46
CA GLN A 509 -6.74 17.65 30.13
C GLN A 509 -7.64 18.88 29.96
N ALA A 510 -8.28 19.05 28.80
CA ALA A 510 -9.21 20.14 28.55
C ALA A 510 -10.58 19.95 29.25
N GLN A 511 -10.98 18.69 29.47
CA GLN A 511 -12.24 18.32 30.12
C GLN A 511 -12.01 17.17 31.12
N PRO A 512 -11.40 17.47 32.30
CA PRO A 512 -11.07 16.45 33.30
C PRO A 512 -12.30 15.66 33.81
N ASP A 513 -13.44 16.32 33.92
CA ASP A 513 -14.71 15.74 34.37
C ASP A 513 -15.60 15.27 33.20
N GLY A 514 -15.04 15.21 31.99
CA GLY A 514 -15.76 14.78 30.79
C GLY A 514 -16.13 13.28 30.84
N SER A 515 -17.27 12.95 30.26
CA SER A 515 -17.68 11.55 30.08
C SER A 515 -16.96 10.91 28.87
N MET A 516 -17.01 9.58 28.79
CA MET A 516 -16.52 8.84 27.61
C MET A 516 -17.19 9.30 26.31
N ASP A 517 -18.44 9.77 26.37
CA ASP A 517 -19.15 10.33 25.23
C ASP A 517 -18.60 11.69 24.80
N ASP A 518 -18.24 12.54 25.76
CA ASP A 518 -17.64 13.84 25.50
C ASP A 518 -16.24 13.67 24.91
N TRP A 519 -15.46 12.72 25.42
CA TRP A 519 -14.10 12.47 24.95
C TRP A 519 -14.07 11.81 23.58
N VAL A 520 -14.96 10.84 23.29
CA VAL A 520 -14.99 10.22 21.95
C VAL A 520 -15.34 11.22 20.87
N ALA A 521 -16.27 12.15 21.14
CA ALA A 521 -16.69 13.18 20.19
C ALA A 521 -15.54 14.07 19.72
N GLN A 522 -14.57 14.33 20.57
CA GLN A 522 -13.41 15.19 20.27
C GLN A 522 -12.16 14.41 19.84
N ALA A 523 -11.91 13.28 20.48
CA ALA A 523 -10.72 12.47 20.18
C ALA A 523 -10.87 11.63 18.89
N TYR A 524 -12.12 11.38 18.44
CA TYR A 524 -12.47 10.60 17.26
C TYR A 524 -13.38 11.39 16.29
N ASP A 525 -13.17 12.72 16.18
CA ASP A 525 -13.89 13.61 15.26
C ASP A 525 -13.67 13.26 13.77
N ASP A 526 -12.60 12.53 13.48
CA ASP A 526 -12.24 11.98 12.17
C ASP A 526 -12.88 10.60 11.88
N VAL A 527 -13.66 10.05 12.84
CA VAL A 527 -14.32 8.75 12.72
C VAL A 527 -15.84 8.95 12.57
N PRO A 528 -16.50 8.27 11.61
CA PRO A 528 -17.94 8.38 11.43
C PRO A 528 -18.72 8.07 12.72
N LEU A 529 -19.76 8.84 13.05
CA LEU A 529 -20.57 8.71 14.26
C LEU A 529 -21.06 7.28 14.54
N ARG A 530 -21.44 6.54 13.49
CA ARG A 530 -21.88 5.14 13.58
C ARG A 530 -20.80 4.21 14.17
N MET A 531 -19.52 4.60 14.11
CA MET A 531 -18.38 3.83 14.61
C MET A 531 -17.98 4.21 16.04
N TRP A 532 -18.54 5.27 16.62
CA TRP A 532 -18.18 5.73 17.97
C TRP A 532 -18.41 4.66 19.05
N PRO A 533 -19.46 3.80 19.01
CA PRO A 533 -19.59 2.71 19.98
C PRO A 533 -18.40 1.74 19.96
N VAL A 534 -17.82 1.50 18.79
CA VAL A 534 -16.61 0.66 18.64
C VAL A 534 -15.37 1.44 19.09
N ALA A 535 -15.25 2.70 18.69
CA ALA A 535 -14.13 3.59 19.04
C ALA A 535 -14.00 3.78 20.56
N LYS A 536 -15.12 3.85 21.31
CA LYS A 536 -15.13 3.96 22.77
C LYS A 536 -14.42 2.80 23.48
N ARG A 537 -14.43 1.59 22.89
CA ARG A 537 -13.71 0.44 23.47
C ARG A 537 -12.19 0.72 23.49
N SER A 538 -11.65 1.15 22.35
CA SER A 538 -10.23 1.53 22.27
C SER A 538 -9.92 2.84 23.01
N LEU A 539 -10.88 3.78 23.09
CA LEU A 539 -10.75 4.96 23.94
C LEU A 539 -10.54 4.57 25.39
N LEU A 540 -11.38 3.65 25.92
CA LEU A 540 -11.26 3.15 27.29
C LEU A 540 -9.85 2.57 27.55
N ALA A 541 -9.35 1.73 26.65
CA ALA A 541 -8.02 1.14 26.77
C ALA A 541 -6.89 2.21 26.79
N HIS A 542 -7.01 3.28 26.02
CA HIS A 542 -6.08 4.41 26.07
C HIS A 542 -6.21 5.20 27.37
N VAL A 543 -7.45 5.42 27.85
CA VAL A 543 -7.69 6.15 29.12
C VAL A 543 -7.07 5.39 30.30
N GLU A 544 -7.29 4.07 30.40
CA GLU A 544 -6.69 3.23 31.44
C GLU A 544 -5.16 3.28 31.40
N ARG A 545 -4.57 3.22 30.21
CA ARG A 545 -3.12 3.35 30.04
C ARG A 545 -2.59 4.72 30.47
N ILE A 546 -3.25 5.80 30.06
CA ILE A 546 -2.87 7.17 30.45
C ILE A 546 -2.92 7.34 31.98
N GLN A 547 -3.99 6.83 32.62
CA GLN A 547 -4.16 6.89 34.07
C GLN A 547 -3.14 6.03 34.82
N GLY A 548 -2.71 4.90 34.24
CA GLY A 548 -1.69 4.03 34.82
C GLY A 548 -0.26 4.55 34.68
N MET A 549 0.00 5.56 33.84
CA MET A 549 1.31 6.20 33.67
C MET A 549 1.52 7.43 34.59
N GLY A 550 0.49 7.97 35.21
CA GLY A 550 0.51 9.09 36.14
C GLY A 550 0.53 8.63 37.58
#